data_b730cc9075612edc4d1bf7b4f5f8d992
#
_entry.id   b730cc9075612edc4d1bf7b4f5f8d992
#
_cell.length_a   1.000
_cell.length_b   1.000
_cell.length_c   1.000
_cell.angle_alpha   90.00
_cell.angle_beta   90.00
_cell.angle_gamma   90.00
#
_symmetry.space_group_name_H-M   'P 1'
#
loop_
_entity.id
_entity.type
_entity.pdbx_description
1 polymer ?
#
loop_
_entity_poly.entity_id
_entity_poly.type
_entity_poly.pdbx_seq_one_letter_code
_entity_poly.pdbx_strand_id
1 'polypeptide(L)'
;MAFTCVHEGMIISEGKLEKSQFLGMIEVDLSFKFGAQLKSLRDVKSELTAQARMLGANAIENFTYGQKHRWLAIDDVAFWGKGVAVRIPEDVASIYTDK
;
A
#
# COMPACT_ATOMS: atom_id res chain seq x y z
N MET A 1 -2.60 14.72 -10.49
CA MET A 1 -2.03 13.55 -11.14
C MET A 1 -1.71 12.50 -10.07
N ALA A 2 -2.16 11.30 -10.26
CA ALA A 2 -1.97 10.24 -9.26
C ALA A 2 -0.54 9.71 -9.33
N PHE A 3 0.04 9.49 -8.15
CA PHE A 3 1.36 8.89 -8.04
C PHE A 3 1.24 7.38 -8.18
N THR A 4 2.16 6.78 -8.92
CA THR A 4 2.22 5.33 -9.11
C THR A 4 3.66 4.86 -8.94
N CYS A 5 3.84 3.81 -8.16
CA CYS A 5 5.17 3.22 -7.98
C CYS A 5 5.05 1.70 -7.95
N VAL A 6 6.20 1.04 -8.01
CA VAL A 6 6.26 -0.42 -7.84
C VAL A 6 7.09 -0.69 -6.60
N HIS A 7 6.51 -1.45 -5.68
CA HIS A 7 7.16 -1.81 -4.43
C HIS A 7 7.12 -3.32 -4.26
N GLU A 8 8.29 -3.95 -4.21
CA GLU A 8 8.42 -5.40 -4.07
C GLU A 8 7.59 -6.15 -5.13
N GLY A 9 7.57 -5.61 -6.35
CA GLY A 9 6.83 -6.20 -7.44
C GLY A 9 5.35 -5.87 -7.48
N MET A 10 4.85 -5.14 -6.50
CA MET A 10 3.44 -4.75 -6.44
C MET A 10 3.29 -3.31 -6.95
N ILE A 11 2.37 -3.12 -7.88
CA ILE A 11 2.05 -1.79 -8.40
C ILE A 11 1.16 -1.09 -7.37
N ILE A 12 1.57 0.10 -6.93
CA ILE A 12 0.81 0.87 -5.95
C ILE A 12 0.49 2.22 -6.57
N SER A 13 -0.79 2.55 -6.68
CA SER A 13 -1.25 3.78 -7.28
C SER A 13 -2.12 4.55 -6.30
N GLU A 14 -1.94 5.87 -6.26
CA GLU A 14 -2.81 6.73 -5.47
C GLU A 14 -4.13 7.01 -6.18
N GLY A 15 -4.23 6.68 -7.45
CA GLY A 15 -5.44 6.79 -8.23
C GLY A 15 -6.00 5.44 -8.60
N LYS A 16 -6.98 5.45 -9.48
CA LYS A 16 -7.59 4.24 -9.96
C LYS A 16 -6.83 3.71 -11.17
N LEU A 17 -6.66 2.39 -11.23
CA LEU A 17 -5.98 1.73 -12.33
C LEU A 17 -6.98 1.27 -13.37
N GLU A 18 -6.54 1.24 -14.64
CA GLU A 18 -7.39 0.80 -15.73
C GLU A 18 -7.67 -0.70 -15.65
N LYS A 19 -8.90 -1.05 -15.97
CA LYS A 19 -9.34 -2.45 -16.06
C LYS A 19 -9.07 -3.23 -14.78
N SER A 20 -9.10 -2.55 -13.64
CA SER A 20 -8.86 -3.22 -12.37
C SER A 20 -10.07 -4.05 -11.96
N GLN A 21 -9.78 -5.22 -11.40
CA GLN A 21 -10.79 -6.09 -10.81
C GLN A 21 -10.66 -6.02 -9.31
N PHE A 22 -11.72 -5.62 -8.64
CA PHE A 22 -11.73 -5.50 -7.18
C PHE A 22 -11.56 -6.86 -6.51
N LEU A 23 -10.62 -6.95 -5.57
CA LEU A 23 -10.40 -8.16 -4.79
C LEU A 23 -10.69 -7.95 -3.30
N GLY A 24 -10.42 -6.76 -2.79
CA GLY A 24 -10.70 -6.48 -1.39
C GLY A 24 -10.08 -5.17 -0.96
N MET A 25 -10.56 -4.64 0.15
CA MET A 25 -9.97 -3.46 0.76
C MET A 25 -8.92 -3.91 1.77
N ILE A 26 -7.80 -3.20 1.79
CA ILE A 26 -6.69 -3.53 2.69
C ILE A 26 -6.29 -2.29 3.47
N GLU A 27 -5.82 -2.53 4.68
CA GLU A 27 -5.47 -1.45 5.59
C GLU A 27 -4.38 -1.90 6.54
N VAL A 28 -3.50 -0.97 6.88
CA VAL A 28 -2.43 -1.21 7.84
C VAL A 28 -2.31 0.00 8.75
N ASP A 29 -2.14 -0.26 10.04
CA ASP A 29 -1.91 0.80 11.02
C ASP A 29 -0.78 0.33 11.92
N LEU A 30 0.40 0.91 11.71
CA LEU A 30 1.58 0.51 12.44
C LEU A 30 1.64 1.05 13.86
N SER A 31 0.67 1.90 14.24
CA SER A 31 0.64 2.42 15.60
C SER A 31 0.42 1.34 16.65
N PHE A 32 -0.09 0.19 16.24
CA PHE A 32 -0.34 -0.93 17.15
C PHE A 32 0.83 -1.90 17.25
N LYS A 33 1.90 -1.69 16.52
CA LYS A 33 3.06 -2.58 16.57
C LYS A 33 4.09 -2.04 17.54
N PHE A 34 4.40 -2.84 18.55
CA PHE A 34 5.38 -2.48 19.56
C PHE A 34 6.75 -3.03 19.20
N GLY A 35 7.78 -2.33 19.62
CA GLY A 35 9.15 -2.78 19.43
C GLY A 35 9.72 -2.59 18.06
N ALA A 36 8.94 -2.20 17.10
CA ALA A 36 9.44 -1.93 15.78
C ALA A 36 10.21 -0.62 15.80
N GLN A 37 11.44 -0.66 15.38
CA GLN A 37 12.32 0.49 15.50
C GLN A 37 12.07 1.53 14.43
N LEU A 38 11.71 1.09 13.24
CA LEU A 38 11.52 2.00 12.12
C LEU A 38 10.19 1.71 11.47
N LYS A 39 9.23 2.55 11.78
CA LYS A 39 7.94 2.51 11.14
C LYS A 39 7.91 3.63 10.12
N SER A 40 7.95 3.26 8.86
CA SER A 40 8.03 4.21 7.78
C SER A 40 6.97 3.92 6.74
N LEU A 41 6.87 4.81 5.76
CA LEU A 41 5.99 4.57 4.63
C LEU A 41 6.36 3.28 3.90
N ARG A 42 7.64 2.94 3.86
CA ARG A 42 8.09 1.69 3.25
C ARG A 42 7.49 0.49 3.96
N ASP A 43 7.42 0.53 5.29
CA ASP A 43 6.84 -0.56 6.07
C ASP A 43 5.34 -0.68 5.79
N VAL A 44 4.65 0.45 5.65
CA VAL A 44 3.24 0.46 5.28
C VAL A 44 3.05 -0.21 3.92
N LYS A 45 3.85 0.15 2.94
CA LYS A 45 3.76 -0.43 1.61
C LYS A 45 4.04 -1.93 1.62
N SER A 46 5.02 -2.38 2.41
CA SER A 46 5.35 -3.80 2.51
C SER A 46 4.21 -4.60 3.12
N GLU A 47 3.58 -4.09 4.17
CA GLU A 47 2.45 -4.77 4.80
C GLU A 47 1.24 -4.82 3.86
N LEU A 48 0.94 -3.71 3.18
CA LEU A 48 -0.16 -3.70 2.23
C LEU A 48 0.11 -4.66 1.05
N THR A 49 1.35 -4.71 0.60
CA THR A 49 1.75 -5.63 -0.46
C THR A 49 1.52 -7.08 -0.05
N ALA A 50 1.88 -7.44 1.18
CA ALA A 50 1.66 -8.78 1.69
C ALA A 50 0.16 -9.11 1.74
N GLN A 51 -0.66 -8.18 2.24
CA GLN A 51 -2.10 -8.39 2.28
C GLN A 51 -2.68 -8.54 0.88
N ALA A 52 -2.25 -7.70 -0.05
CA ALA A 52 -2.74 -7.77 -1.43
C ALA A 52 -2.38 -9.10 -2.09
N ARG A 53 -1.17 -9.57 -1.87
CA ARG A 53 -0.75 -10.87 -2.43
C ARG A 53 -1.59 -12.02 -1.91
N MET A 54 -1.98 -11.97 -0.66
CA MET A 54 -2.84 -13.00 -0.09
C MET A 54 -4.20 -13.05 -0.77
N LEU A 55 -4.64 -11.94 -1.33
CA LEU A 55 -5.89 -11.87 -2.07
C LEU A 55 -5.72 -12.20 -3.56
N GLY A 56 -4.50 -12.46 -4.00
CA GLY A 56 -4.22 -12.72 -5.41
C GLY A 56 -4.07 -11.47 -6.26
N ALA A 57 -3.86 -10.32 -5.62
CA ALA A 57 -3.73 -9.06 -6.32
C ALA A 57 -2.35 -8.89 -6.93
N ASN A 58 -2.29 -8.14 -8.02
CA ASN A 58 -1.01 -7.69 -8.59
C ASN A 58 -0.86 -6.18 -8.51
N ALA A 59 -1.85 -5.49 -7.95
CA ALA A 59 -1.81 -4.04 -7.83
C ALA A 59 -2.68 -3.56 -6.67
N ILE A 60 -2.39 -2.36 -6.21
CA ILE A 60 -3.16 -1.67 -5.19
C ILE A 60 -3.54 -0.31 -5.77
N GLU A 61 -4.81 0.02 -5.77
CA GLU A 61 -5.28 1.32 -6.24
C GLU A 61 -5.85 2.13 -5.09
N ASN A 62 -6.03 3.42 -5.32
CA ASN A 62 -6.55 4.36 -4.32
C ASN A 62 -5.76 4.31 -3.02
N PHE A 63 -4.44 4.15 -3.15
CA PHE A 63 -3.55 4.11 -1.99
C PHE A 63 -3.52 5.47 -1.30
N THR A 64 -3.81 5.45 -0.01
CA THR A 64 -3.67 6.62 0.85
C THR A 64 -2.86 6.24 2.07
N TYR A 65 -2.18 7.22 2.64
CA TYR A 65 -1.33 6.98 3.78
C TYR A 65 -1.22 8.26 4.60
N GLY A 66 -0.72 8.12 5.81
CA GLY A 66 -0.52 9.27 6.65
C GLY A 66 0.27 8.90 7.89
N GLN A 67 0.45 9.89 8.73
CA GLN A 67 1.11 9.76 10.01
C GLN A 67 0.12 10.12 11.10
N LYS A 68 0.26 9.46 12.24
CA LYS A 68 -0.45 9.87 13.42
C LYS A 68 0.46 9.76 14.62
N HIS A 69 0.26 10.66 15.58
CA HIS A 69 1.03 10.65 16.80
C HIS A 69 0.38 9.70 17.79
N ARG A 70 1.20 8.94 18.47
CA ARG A 70 0.70 8.13 19.56
C ARG A 70 0.39 9.04 20.75
N TRP A 71 -0.65 8.67 21.43
CA TRP A 71 -1.24 9.50 22.43
C TRP A 71 -0.32 9.82 23.63
N LEU A 72 0.50 8.87 24.01
CA LEU A 72 1.32 9.01 25.22
C LEU A 72 2.78 9.33 24.95
N ALA A 73 3.18 9.44 23.71
CA ALA A 73 4.59 9.65 23.39
C ALA A 73 4.70 10.83 22.43
N ILE A 74 5.37 11.86 22.88
CA ILE A 74 5.49 13.11 22.13
C ILE A 74 6.20 12.91 20.81
N ASP A 75 7.22 12.04 20.80
CA ASP A 75 8.05 11.82 19.62
C ASP A 75 7.68 10.54 18.86
N ASP A 76 6.62 9.88 19.26
CA ASP A 76 6.28 8.60 18.67
C ASP A 76 5.28 8.83 17.53
N VAL A 77 5.76 8.71 16.30
CA VAL A 77 4.95 8.87 15.10
C VAL A 77 4.76 7.52 14.46
N ALA A 78 3.54 7.19 14.18
CA ALA A 78 3.20 5.94 13.50
C ALA A 78 2.60 6.24 12.13
N PHE A 79 2.82 5.33 11.21
CA PHE A 79 2.28 5.44 9.86
C PHE A 79 1.08 4.50 9.71
N TRP A 80 0.17 4.92 8.85
CA TRP A 80 -0.96 4.08 8.45
C TRP A 80 -1.11 4.16 6.94
N GLY A 81 -1.78 3.16 6.37
CA GLY A 81 -2.08 3.16 4.96
C GLY A 81 -3.27 2.30 4.66
N LYS A 82 -3.93 2.59 3.57
CA LYS A 82 -5.03 1.79 3.08
C LYS A 82 -5.12 1.89 1.57
N GLY A 83 -5.79 0.93 0.98
CA GLY A 83 -6.00 0.91 -0.45
C GLY A 83 -6.95 -0.19 -0.84
N VAL A 84 -7.08 -0.39 -2.13
CA VAL A 84 -7.92 -1.45 -2.68
C VAL A 84 -7.02 -2.42 -3.42
N ALA A 85 -7.04 -3.69 -3.01
CA ALA A 85 -6.31 -4.73 -3.70
C ALA A 85 -7.08 -5.09 -4.96
N VAL A 86 -6.41 -5.03 -6.10
CA VAL A 86 -7.03 -5.28 -7.39
C VAL A 86 -6.13 -6.14 -8.26
N ARG A 87 -6.73 -6.74 -9.27
CA ARG A 87 -5.99 -7.41 -10.29
C ARG A 87 -6.18 -6.68 -11.61
N ILE A 88 -5.09 -6.36 -12.26
CA ILE A 88 -5.12 -5.69 -13.57
C ILE A 88 -4.55 -6.63 -14.62
N PRO A 89 -4.98 -6.49 -15.89
CA PRO A 89 -4.45 -7.31 -16.98
C PRO A 89 -2.96 -7.10 -17.14
N GLU A 90 -2.29 -8.11 -17.66
CA GLU A 90 -0.84 -8.06 -17.80
C GLU A 90 -0.37 -6.94 -18.73
N ASP A 91 -1.14 -6.61 -19.76
CA ASP A 91 -0.82 -5.52 -20.65
C ASP A 91 -0.86 -4.16 -19.93
N VAL A 92 -1.78 -3.99 -18.99
CA VAL A 92 -1.84 -2.79 -18.17
C VAL A 92 -0.71 -2.79 -17.15
N ALA A 93 -0.45 -3.93 -16.53
CA ALA A 93 0.60 -4.04 -15.53
C ALA A 93 1.98 -3.74 -16.11
N SER A 94 2.25 -4.17 -17.34
CA SER A 94 3.55 -3.96 -17.96
C SER A 94 3.87 -2.49 -18.21
N ILE A 95 2.85 -1.63 -18.32
CA ILE A 95 3.06 -0.19 -18.46
C ILE A 95 3.82 0.36 -17.26
N TYR A 96 3.59 -0.20 -16.08
CA TYR A 96 4.18 0.29 -14.84
C TYR A 96 5.45 -0.45 -14.46
N THR A 97 5.60 -1.68 -14.88
CA THR A 97 6.73 -2.52 -14.44
C THR A 97 7.82 -2.70 -15.50
N ASP A 98 7.47 -2.49 -16.75
CA ASP A 98 8.38 -2.71 -17.87
C ASP A 98 9.09 -1.41 -18.23
N LYS A 99 10.27 -1.24 -17.69
CA LYS A 99 11.08 -0.07 -17.95
C LYS A 99 12.41 -0.44 -18.52
#